data_49175a5ba1b861cbc5d638268e603e83
#
_entry.id   49175a5ba1b861cbc5d638268e603e83
#
_cell.length_a   1.000
_cell.length_b   1.000
_cell.length_c   1.000
_cell.angle_alpha   90.00
_cell.angle_beta   90.00
_cell.angle_gamma   90.00
#
_symmetry.space_group_name_H-M   'P 1'
#
loop_
_entity.id
_entity.type
_entity.pdbx_description
1 polymer ?
#
loop_
_entity_poly.entity_id
_entity_poly.type
_entity_poly.pdbx_seq_one_letter_code
_entity_poly.pdbx_strand_id
1 'polypeptide(L)'
;LFADKPIVFLGINNFNKSMIEGIKNISGVVENVDIKRNIDLILALHPEIDKLLIINERSTTGDAMRQEMDVVFPPYRNKVTIEHVDSMDMEEIALRTRALSKNSAILWVLLFKDKTGKFFTYKENLEQIRKIAKVPIYGLWDFYLEYGIVGGFLTSAFSQAEAASKIVEQILAGKSPASIPIVDTSPNRYIFDY
;
A
#
# COMPACT_ATOMS: atom_id res chain seq x y z
N LEU A 1 25.67 -16.67 7.94
CA LEU A 1 25.35 -17.60 6.85
C LEU A 1 25.59 -16.97 5.46
N PHE A 2 25.41 -15.65 5.30
CA PHE A 2 25.48 -14.94 3.99
C PHE A 2 26.53 -13.82 3.95
N ALA A 3 27.48 -13.80 4.88
CA ALA A 3 28.43 -12.69 5.04
C ALA A 3 29.21 -12.31 3.77
N ASP A 4 29.50 -13.31 2.91
CA ASP A 4 30.29 -13.14 1.68
C ASP A 4 29.43 -13.22 0.41
N LYS A 5 28.10 -13.28 0.53
CA LYS A 5 27.21 -13.36 -0.63
C LYS A 5 26.60 -11.99 -0.92
N PRO A 6 26.45 -11.62 -2.19
CA PRO A 6 25.67 -10.43 -2.56
C PRO A 6 24.21 -10.62 -2.15
N ILE A 7 23.64 -9.55 -1.59
CA ILE A 7 22.24 -9.51 -1.15
C ILE A 7 21.53 -8.42 -1.94
N VAL A 8 20.38 -8.75 -2.51
CA VAL A 8 19.46 -7.77 -3.11
C VAL A 8 18.12 -7.90 -2.39
N PHE A 9 17.72 -6.83 -1.69
CA PHE A 9 16.43 -6.80 -1.00
C PHE A 9 15.35 -6.15 -1.87
N LEU A 10 14.10 -6.54 -1.64
CA LEU A 10 12.89 -5.90 -2.18
C LEU A 10 11.72 -6.16 -1.22
N GLY A 11 10.63 -5.40 -1.37
CA GLY A 11 9.42 -5.61 -0.57
C GLY A 11 9.57 -5.21 0.90
N ILE A 12 10.53 -4.34 1.23
CA ILE A 12 10.70 -3.84 2.60
C ILE A 12 9.97 -2.52 2.74
N ASN A 13 8.85 -2.55 3.46
CA ASN A 13 8.13 -1.35 3.86
C ASN A 13 8.90 -0.57 4.94
N ASN A 14 8.80 0.76 4.91
CA ASN A 14 9.44 1.66 5.88
C ASN A 14 10.95 1.45 5.98
N PHE A 15 11.60 1.21 4.85
CA PHE A 15 13.04 1.03 4.81
C PHE A 15 13.77 2.22 5.41
N ASN A 16 14.73 1.92 6.30
CA ASN A 16 15.66 2.89 6.85
C ASN A 16 17.11 2.41 6.61
N LYS A 17 17.99 3.32 6.21
CA LYS A 17 19.39 2.98 5.95
C LYS A 17 20.11 2.34 7.13
N SER A 18 19.67 2.61 8.38
CA SER A 18 20.21 1.94 9.56
C SER A 18 19.96 0.43 9.59
N MET A 19 18.93 -0.08 8.86
CA MET A 19 18.65 -1.52 8.75
C MET A 19 19.76 -2.30 8.06
N ILE A 20 20.56 -1.63 7.25
CA ILE A 20 21.66 -2.22 6.47
C ILE A 20 23.03 -1.66 6.87
N GLU A 21 23.09 -0.90 7.95
CA GLU A 21 24.34 -0.32 8.44
C GLU A 21 25.37 -1.42 8.73
N GLY A 22 26.61 -1.23 8.25
CA GLY A 22 27.68 -2.23 8.38
C GLY A 22 27.64 -3.38 7.37
N ILE A 23 26.59 -3.51 6.54
CA ILE A 23 26.49 -4.55 5.51
C ILE A 23 27.06 -3.99 4.19
N LYS A 24 28.20 -4.56 3.75
CA LYS A 24 28.93 -4.03 2.56
C LYS A 24 28.48 -4.61 1.22
N ASN A 25 27.80 -5.76 1.24
CA ASN A 25 27.45 -6.52 0.03
C ASN A 25 25.94 -6.56 -0.23
N ILE A 26 25.26 -5.43 0.01
CA ILE A 26 23.82 -5.30 -0.10
C ILE A 26 23.44 -4.10 -0.99
N SER A 27 22.43 -4.28 -1.82
CA SER A 27 21.67 -3.28 -2.54
C SER A 27 20.21 -3.71 -2.60
N GLY A 28 19.32 -2.93 -3.21
CA GLY A 28 17.93 -3.35 -3.32
C GLY A 28 16.98 -2.27 -3.78
N VAL A 29 15.70 -2.58 -3.68
CA VAL A 29 14.58 -1.73 -4.06
C VAL A 29 13.69 -1.51 -2.84
N VAL A 30 13.46 -0.26 -2.49
CA VAL A 30 12.58 0.13 -1.38
C VAL A 30 11.13 -0.01 -1.81
N GLU A 31 10.28 -0.49 -0.91
CA GLU A 31 8.84 -0.51 -1.12
C GLU A 31 8.18 0.64 -0.34
N ASN A 32 7.66 1.61 -1.07
CA ASN A 32 6.87 2.70 -0.50
C ASN A 32 5.57 2.83 -1.28
N VAL A 33 4.45 2.85 -0.59
CA VAL A 33 3.16 3.23 -1.17
C VAL A 33 3.12 4.75 -1.36
N ASP A 34 2.38 5.22 -2.33
CA ASP A 34 2.20 6.67 -2.54
C ASP A 34 0.74 7.03 -2.22
N ILE A 35 0.50 7.31 -0.94
CA ILE A 35 -0.83 7.67 -0.42
C ILE A 35 -1.33 8.95 -1.08
N LYS A 36 -0.43 9.93 -1.25
CA LYS A 36 -0.77 11.22 -1.87
C LYS A 36 -1.30 11.04 -3.29
N ARG A 37 -0.59 10.29 -4.13
CA ARG A 37 -1.01 10.05 -5.52
C ARG A 37 -2.33 9.28 -5.60
N ASN A 38 -2.58 8.37 -4.67
CA ASN A 38 -3.85 7.66 -4.62
C ASN A 38 -5.01 8.60 -4.26
N ILE A 39 -4.84 9.51 -3.31
CA ILE A 39 -5.86 10.51 -2.98
C ILE A 39 -6.08 11.47 -4.16
N ASP A 40 -5.00 11.97 -4.75
CA ASP A 40 -5.08 12.85 -5.93
C ASP A 40 -5.81 12.15 -7.08
N LEU A 41 -5.54 10.86 -7.32
CA LEU A 41 -6.22 10.04 -8.32
C LEU A 41 -7.72 9.92 -8.02
N ILE A 42 -8.09 9.56 -6.79
CA ILE A 42 -9.50 9.41 -6.37
C ILE A 42 -10.26 10.72 -6.61
N LEU A 43 -9.70 11.84 -6.15
CA LEU A 43 -10.35 13.15 -6.28
C LEU A 43 -10.38 13.66 -7.72
N ALA A 44 -9.43 13.27 -8.56
CA ALA A 44 -9.43 13.61 -9.99
C ALA A 44 -10.48 12.82 -10.77
N LEU A 45 -10.67 11.53 -10.46
CA LEU A 45 -11.65 10.66 -11.09
C LEU A 45 -13.07 10.92 -10.58
N HIS A 46 -13.21 11.39 -9.35
CA HIS A 46 -14.48 11.61 -8.66
C HIS A 46 -14.50 12.98 -7.99
N PRO A 47 -14.64 14.07 -8.77
CA PRO A 47 -14.62 15.43 -8.21
C PRO A 47 -15.79 15.74 -7.27
N GLU A 48 -16.85 14.91 -7.31
CA GLU A 48 -18.04 15.01 -6.44
C GLU A 48 -17.86 14.38 -5.05
N ILE A 49 -16.73 13.68 -4.80
CA ILE A 49 -16.50 13.03 -3.51
C ILE A 49 -16.27 14.06 -2.42
N ASP A 50 -17.04 13.94 -1.35
CA ASP A 50 -16.95 14.73 -0.13
C ASP A 50 -16.48 13.92 1.09
N LYS A 51 -16.42 12.56 0.95
CA LYS A 51 -15.99 11.66 2.02
C LYS A 51 -15.09 10.54 1.52
N LEU A 52 -13.98 10.31 2.22
CA LEU A 52 -13.06 9.19 2.01
C LEU A 52 -13.01 8.34 3.28
N LEU A 53 -13.46 7.08 3.17
CA LEU A 53 -13.36 6.08 4.23
C LEU A 53 -12.04 5.32 4.05
N ILE A 54 -11.17 5.38 5.06
CA ILE A 54 -9.89 4.69 5.08
C ILE A 54 -10.05 3.41 5.89
N ILE A 55 -9.86 2.25 5.27
CA ILE A 55 -9.89 0.96 5.96
C ILE A 55 -8.45 0.48 6.14
N ASN A 56 -8.06 0.33 7.39
CA ASN A 56 -6.73 -0.07 7.82
C ASN A 56 -6.83 -0.99 9.04
N GLU A 57 -5.74 -1.62 9.44
CA GLU A 57 -5.66 -2.44 10.65
C GLU A 57 -4.63 -1.91 11.64
N ARG A 58 -4.68 -2.40 12.87
CA ARG A 58 -3.66 -2.16 13.90
C ARG A 58 -2.60 -3.25 13.84
N SER A 59 -1.57 -2.98 13.06
CA SER A 59 -0.36 -3.80 12.93
C SER A 59 0.84 -2.88 12.74
N THR A 60 2.05 -3.41 12.80
CA THR A 60 3.27 -2.60 12.55
C THR A 60 3.20 -1.85 11.22
N THR A 61 2.77 -2.53 10.15
CA THR A 61 2.60 -1.90 8.83
C THR A 61 1.43 -0.92 8.82
N GLY A 62 0.28 -1.31 9.38
CA GLY A 62 -0.90 -0.45 9.43
C GLY A 62 -0.68 0.82 10.25
N ASP A 63 0.03 0.73 11.39
CA ASP A 63 0.38 1.88 12.21
C ASP A 63 1.37 2.81 11.51
N ALA A 64 2.33 2.26 10.76
CA ALA A 64 3.24 3.07 9.93
C ALA A 64 2.51 3.77 8.79
N MET A 65 1.59 3.08 8.10
CA MET A 65 0.72 3.71 7.09
C MET A 65 -0.13 4.82 7.70
N ARG A 66 -0.64 4.63 8.91
CA ARG A 66 -1.40 5.66 9.62
C ARG A 66 -0.57 6.91 9.87
N GLN A 67 0.68 6.76 10.34
CA GLN A 67 1.59 7.88 10.56
C GLN A 67 1.87 8.65 9.26
N GLU A 68 2.08 7.94 8.15
CA GLU A 68 2.26 8.57 6.85
C GLU A 68 1.01 9.33 6.39
N MET A 69 -0.18 8.75 6.58
CA MET A 69 -1.45 9.40 6.29
C MET A 69 -1.64 10.70 7.08
N ASP A 70 -1.26 10.71 8.36
CA ASP A 70 -1.39 11.89 9.22
C ASP A 70 -0.52 13.07 8.72
N VAL A 71 0.59 12.78 8.01
CA VAL A 71 1.42 13.78 7.33
C VAL A 71 0.82 14.22 5.99
N VAL A 72 0.25 13.28 5.24
CA VAL A 72 -0.28 13.53 3.88
C VAL A 72 -1.63 14.25 3.89
N PHE A 73 -2.51 13.95 4.84
CA PHE A 73 -3.91 14.39 4.81
C PHE A 73 -4.20 15.87 5.09
N PRO A 74 -3.40 16.63 5.84
CA PRO A 74 -3.74 18.03 6.17
C PRO A 74 -4.19 18.89 4.97
N PRO A 75 -3.56 18.82 3.76
CA PRO A 75 -3.99 19.62 2.61
C PRO A 75 -5.36 19.23 2.03
N TYR A 76 -5.89 18.07 2.37
CA TYR A 76 -7.15 17.55 1.84
C TYR A 76 -8.35 17.79 2.75
N ARG A 77 -8.14 18.19 4.02
CA ARG A 77 -9.20 18.36 5.04
C ARG A 77 -10.29 19.37 4.64
N ASN A 78 -9.95 20.33 3.80
CA ASN A 78 -10.92 21.32 3.29
C ASN A 78 -11.63 20.86 2.01
N LYS A 79 -11.23 19.71 1.44
CA LYS A 79 -11.77 19.16 0.18
C LYS A 79 -12.64 17.94 0.42
N VAL A 80 -12.24 17.09 1.35
CA VAL A 80 -12.88 15.82 1.63
C VAL A 80 -12.81 15.49 3.13
N THR A 81 -13.91 14.99 3.67
CA THR A 81 -13.95 14.44 5.03
C THR A 81 -13.27 13.08 5.04
N ILE A 82 -12.25 12.91 5.88
CA ILE A 82 -11.50 11.67 6.00
C ILE A 82 -11.90 10.96 7.29
N GLU A 83 -12.46 9.76 7.15
CA GLU A 83 -12.80 8.89 8.27
C GLU A 83 -11.90 7.65 8.28
N HIS A 84 -11.26 7.39 9.43
CA HIS A 84 -10.40 6.22 9.62
C HIS A 84 -11.13 5.09 10.34
N VAL A 85 -10.96 3.88 9.81
CA VAL A 85 -11.41 2.62 10.39
C VAL A 85 -10.18 1.74 10.56
N ASP A 86 -9.57 1.77 11.74
CA ASP A 86 -8.31 1.08 12.04
C ASP A 86 -8.38 0.17 13.28
N SER A 87 -9.54 0.09 13.93
CA SER A 87 -9.77 -0.76 15.11
C SER A 87 -11.23 -1.22 15.19
N MET A 88 -11.71 -1.86 14.13
CA MET A 88 -13.09 -2.36 14.01
C MET A 88 -13.09 -3.84 13.63
N ASP A 89 -14.18 -4.55 13.95
CA ASP A 89 -14.42 -5.85 13.37
C ASP A 89 -15.12 -5.74 12.01
N MET A 90 -15.22 -6.86 11.30
CA MET A 90 -15.79 -6.87 9.95
C MET A 90 -17.25 -6.42 9.90
N GLU A 91 -18.03 -6.63 10.97
CA GLU A 91 -19.44 -6.21 11.03
C GLU A 91 -19.52 -4.67 11.14
N GLU A 92 -18.71 -4.08 12.00
CA GLU A 92 -18.62 -2.62 12.15
C GLU A 92 -18.14 -1.95 10.85
N ILE A 93 -17.12 -2.54 10.19
CA ILE A 93 -16.64 -2.06 8.88
C ILE A 93 -17.75 -2.14 7.83
N ALA A 94 -18.51 -3.24 7.83
CA ALA A 94 -19.66 -3.43 6.93
C ALA A 94 -20.76 -2.40 7.19
N LEU A 95 -21.07 -2.09 8.45
CA LEU A 95 -22.05 -1.06 8.82
C LEU A 95 -21.60 0.32 8.33
N ARG A 96 -20.33 0.68 8.55
CA ARG A 96 -19.75 1.96 8.05
C ARG A 96 -19.81 2.04 6.53
N THR A 97 -19.46 0.96 5.84
CA THR A 97 -19.51 0.88 4.37
C THR A 97 -20.94 1.08 3.84
N ARG A 98 -21.93 0.43 4.44
CA ARG A 98 -23.35 0.60 4.05
C ARG A 98 -23.88 2.01 4.26
N ALA A 99 -23.36 2.72 5.25
CA ALA A 99 -23.76 4.09 5.59
C ALA A 99 -23.14 5.17 4.69
N LEU A 100 -22.21 4.80 3.78
CA LEU A 100 -21.60 5.74 2.86
C LEU A 100 -22.61 6.30 1.86
N SER A 101 -22.55 7.62 1.64
CA SER A 101 -23.27 8.29 0.58
C SER A 101 -22.65 7.96 -0.80
N LYS A 102 -23.38 8.24 -1.87
CA LYS A 102 -22.86 8.08 -3.24
C LYS A 102 -21.65 8.98 -3.55
N ASN A 103 -21.46 10.04 -2.78
CA ASN A 103 -20.35 10.98 -2.92
C ASN A 103 -19.15 10.56 -2.03
N SER A 104 -18.98 9.27 -1.83
CA SER A 104 -17.88 8.74 -1.01
C SER A 104 -17.01 7.78 -1.83
N ALA A 105 -15.79 7.55 -1.36
CA ALA A 105 -14.94 6.44 -1.81
C ALA A 105 -14.32 5.73 -0.62
N ILE A 106 -13.81 4.54 -0.85
CA ILE A 106 -13.04 3.77 0.12
C ILE A 106 -11.60 3.71 -0.37
N LEU A 107 -10.65 4.01 0.51
CA LEU A 107 -9.24 3.65 0.34
C LEU A 107 -8.94 2.45 1.24
N TRP A 108 -8.76 1.30 0.61
CA TRP A 108 -8.40 0.07 1.26
C TRP A 108 -6.89 0.00 1.45
N VAL A 109 -6.43 0.07 2.69
CA VAL A 109 -5.01 0.01 3.04
C VAL A 109 -4.64 -1.43 3.37
N LEU A 110 -4.91 -1.89 4.59
CA LEU A 110 -4.65 -3.25 5.03
C LEU A 110 -5.78 -3.72 5.96
N LEU A 111 -6.14 -5.01 5.83
CA LEU A 111 -6.97 -5.68 6.82
C LEU A 111 -6.73 -7.19 6.74
N PHE A 112 -5.76 -7.71 7.48
CA PHE A 112 -5.53 -9.16 7.64
C PHE A 112 -6.06 -9.67 8.94
N LYS A 113 -6.20 -8.77 9.94
CA LYS A 113 -6.64 -9.10 11.27
C LYS A 113 -7.53 -7.97 11.79
N ASP A 114 -8.73 -8.31 12.22
CA ASP A 114 -9.65 -7.35 12.83
C ASP A 114 -9.38 -7.15 14.35
N LYS A 115 -10.15 -6.25 14.98
CA LYS A 115 -10.01 -5.96 16.41
C LYS A 115 -10.27 -7.16 17.32
N THR A 116 -11.00 -8.19 16.84
CA THR A 116 -11.28 -9.42 17.61
C THR A 116 -10.15 -10.43 17.54
N GLY A 117 -9.16 -10.18 16.66
CA GLY A 117 -8.06 -11.09 16.40
C GLY A 117 -8.35 -12.11 15.31
N LYS A 118 -9.49 -12.00 14.61
CA LYS A 118 -9.81 -12.86 13.48
C LYS A 118 -8.99 -12.50 12.27
N PHE A 119 -8.37 -13.51 11.64
CA PHE A 119 -7.61 -13.36 10.41
C PHE A 119 -8.48 -13.57 9.19
N PHE A 120 -8.10 -12.86 8.11
CA PHE A 120 -8.73 -12.91 6.80
C PHE A 120 -7.66 -12.97 5.71
N THR A 121 -7.98 -13.63 4.62
CA THR A 121 -7.23 -13.47 3.38
C THR A 121 -7.62 -12.18 2.67
N TYR A 122 -6.80 -11.71 1.72
CA TYR A 122 -7.11 -10.53 0.88
C TYR A 122 -8.48 -10.66 0.21
N LYS A 123 -8.77 -11.85 -0.27
CA LYS A 123 -10.03 -12.18 -0.96
C LYS A 123 -11.22 -12.10 -0.02
N GLU A 124 -11.15 -12.77 1.13
CA GLU A 124 -12.29 -12.91 2.03
C GLU A 124 -12.81 -11.59 2.55
N ASN A 125 -11.93 -10.71 3.00
CA ASN A 125 -12.33 -9.43 3.57
C ASN A 125 -12.83 -8.45 2.49
N LEU A 126 -12.10 -8.35 1.38
CA LEU A 126 -12.43 -7.40 0.31
C LEU A 126 -13.70 -7.80 -0.43
N GLU A 127 -13.91 -9.10 -0.71
CA GLU A 127 -15.16 -9.58 -1.30
C GLU A 127 -16.38 -9.36 -0.41
N GLN A 128 -16.23 -9.44 0.92
CA GLN A 128 -17.34 -9.14 1.85
C GLN A 128 -17.72 -7.66 1.74
N ILE A 129 -16.74 -6.77 1.70
CA ILE A 129 -16.99 -5.32 1.60
C ILE A 129 -17.49 -4.94 0.21
N ARG A 130 -16.93 -5.49 -0.87
CA ARG A 130 -17.38 -5.26 -2.24
C ARG A 130 -18.87 -5.56 -2.45
N LYS A 131 -19.37 -6.67 -1.85
CA LYS A 131 -20.79 -7.07 -1.98
C LYS A 131 -21.79 -6.03 -1.43
N ILE A 132 -21.34 -5.17 -0.55
CA ILE A 132 -22.19 -4.18 0.14
C ILE A 132 -21.83 -2.74 -0.20
N ALA A 133 -20.61 -2.48 -0.67
CA ALA A 133 -20.15 -1.16 -1.07
C ALA A 133 -20.91 -0.71 -2.33
N LYS A 134 -21.45 0.51 -2.28
CA LYS A 134 -22.10 1.20 -3.41
C LYS A 134 -21.23 2.32 -3.98
N VAL A 135 -19.98 2.36 -3.53
CA VAL A 135 -18.98 3.38 -3.84
C VAL A 135 -17.70 2.69 -4.31
N PRO A 136 -16.83 3.36 -5.07
CA PRO A 136 -15.59 2.78 -5.53
C PRO A 136 -14.64 2.48 -4.36
N ILE A 137 -13.91 1.36 -4.49
CA ILE A 137 -12.87 0.94 -3.55
C ILE A 137 -11.53 1.04 -4.29
N TYR A 138 -10.61 1.83 -3.77
CA TYR A 138 -9.23 1.95 -4.25
C TYR A 138 -8.28 1.22 -3.31
N GLY A 139 -7.17 0.72 -3.84
CA GLY A 139 -6.15 0.02 -3.06
C GLY A 139 -4.77 0.68 -3.18
N LEU A 140 -3.81 0.17 -2.41
CA LEU A 140 -2.41 0.60 -2.44
C LEU A 140 -1.47 -0.48 -3.02
N TRP A 141 -1.92 -1.73 -3.09
CA TRP A 141 -1.17 -2.88 -3.61
C TRP A 141 -1.94 -3.63 -4.69
N ASP A 142 -1.21 -4.19 -5.65
CA ASP A 142 -1.76 -4.94 -6.79
C ASP A 142 -2.38 -6.28 -6.42
N PHE A 143 -2.02 -6.87 -5.29
CA PHE A 143 -2.62 -8.13 -4.83
C PHE A 143 -4.10 -8.02 -4.40
N TYR A 144 -4.67 -6.80 -4.42
CA TYR A 144 -6.09 -6.56 -4.25
C TYR A 144 -6.89 -6.53 -5.55
N LEU A 145 -6.22 -6.51 -6.72
CA LEU A 145 -6.86 -6.63 -8.03
C LEU A 145 -7.65 -7.95 -8.11
N GLU A 146 -8.71 -7.97 -8.91
CA GLU A 146 -9.66 -9.09 -9.05
C GLU A 146 -10.56 -9.34 -7.83
N TYR A 147 -10.26 -8.76 -6.65
CA TYR A 147 -11.07 -8.97 -5.44
C TYR A 147 -12.03 -7.82 -5.13
N GLY A 148 -11.97 -6.73 -5.91
CA GLY A 148 -13.00 -5.69 -5.87
C GLY A 148 -12.53 -4.27 -5.69
N ILE A 149 -11.25 -3.98 -5.78
CA ILE A 149 -10.78 -2.60 -5.94
C ILE A 149 -10.95 -2.17 -7.40
N VAL A 150 -11.18 -0.88 -7.62
CA VAL A 150 -11.14 -0.27 -8.96
C VAL A 150 -9.70 -0.23 -9.50
N GLY A 151 -8.74 -0.07 -8.61
CA GLY A 151 -7.33 0.09 -8.92
C GLY A 151 -6.67 1.12 -8.02
N GLY A 152 -5.63 1.78 -8.54
CA GLY A 152 -4.88 2.80 -7.81
C GLY A 152 -3.53 3.09 -8.46
N PHE A 153 -2.73 3.91 -7.79
CA PHE A 153 -1.28 3.98 -8.01
C PHE A 153 -0.63 2.91 -7.12
N LEU A 154 -0.54 1.70 -7.68
CA LEU A 154 -0.32 0.48 -6.90
C LEU A 154 1.16 0.13 -6.78
N THR A 155 1.54 -0.31 -5.60
CA THR A 155 2.77 -1.05 -5.36
C THR A 155 2.57 -2.48 -5.85
N SER A 156 3.54 -2.98 -6.62
CA SER A 156 3.47 -4.28 -7.29
C SER A 156 4.70 -5.11 -6.99
N ALA A 157 4.49 -6.35 -6.54
CA ALA A 157 5.57 -7.31 -6.34
C ALA A 157 6.31 -7.60 -7.66
N PHE A 158 5.60 -7.63 -8.79
CA PHE A 158 6.18 -7.79 -10.11
C PHE A 158 7.11 -6.62 -10.48
N SER A 159 6.66 -5.38 -10.31
CA SER A 159 7.47 -4.19 -10.58
C SER A 159 8.69 -4.08 -9.66
N GLN A 160 8.55 -4.49 -8.40
CA GLN A 160 9.66 -4.59 -7.44
C GLN A 160 10.69 -5.62 -7.93
N ALA A 161 10.26 -6.81 -8.33
CA ALA A 161 11.12 -7.86 -8.85
C ALA A 161 11.82 -7.44 -10.16
N GLU A 162 11.09 -6.77 -11.08
CA GLU A 162 11.66 -6.20 -12.31
C GLU A 162 12.76 -5.16 -12.03
N ALA A 163 12.58 -4.32 -11.03
CA ALA A 163 13.60 -3.37 -10.62
C ALA A 163 14.81 -4.06 -9.95
N ALA A 164 14.54 -5.05 -9.09
CA ALA A 164 15.58 -5.83 -8.41
C ALA A 164 16.41 -6.68 -9.38
N SER A 165 15.79 -7.24 -10.45
CA SER A 165 16.53 -8.03 -11.46
C SER A 165 17.61 -7.22 -12.16
N LYS A 166 17.38 -5.92 -12.41
CA LYS A 166 18.38 -5.02 -13.00
C LYS A 166 19.59 -4.80 -12.08
N ILE A 167 19.39 -4.89 -10.75
CA ILE A 167 20.49 -4.87 -9.78
C ILE A 167 21.25 -6.19 -9.85
N VAL A 168 20.53 -7.32 -9.87
CA VAL A 168 21.12 -8.67 -9.98
C VAL A 168 21.96 -8.80 -11.24
N GLU A 169 21.46 -8.34 -12.40
CA GLU A 169 22.21 -8.33 -13.67
C GLU A 169 23.54 -7.61 -13.56
N GLN A 170 23.56 -6.43 -12.89
CA GLN A 170 24.78 -5.67 -12.68
C GLN A 170 25.77 -6.41 -11.77
N ILE A 171 25.29 -7.11 -10.74
CA ILE A 171 26.12 -7.90 -9.85
C ILE A 171 26.71 -9.10 -10.60
N LEU A 172 25.90 -9.78 -11.42
CA LEU A 172 26.37 -10.91 -12.26
C LEU A 172 27.40 -10.46 -13.32
N ALA A 173 27.30 -9.21 -13.76
CA ALA A 173 28.31 -8.59 -14.64
C ALA A 173 29.57 -8.11 -13.88
N GLY A 174 29.72 -8.44 -12.59
CA GLY A 174 30.92 -8.20 -11.79
C GLY A 174 30.93 -6.89 -10.98
N LYS A 175 29.81 -6.12 -10.94
CA LYS A 175 29.74 -4.94 -10.08
C LYS A 175 29.57 -5.35 -8.61
N SER A 176 30.25 -4.64 -7.71
CA SER A 176 30.03 -4.80 -6.28
C SER A 176 28.64 -4.28 -5.90
N PRO A 177 27.85 -5.02 -5.07
CA PRO A 177 26.56 -4.52 -4.58
C PRO A 177 26.67 -3.14 -3.92
N ALA A 178 27.72 -2.89 -3.15
CA ALA A 178 27.97 -1.60 -2.50
C ALA A 178 28.13 -0.42 -3.47
N SER A 179 28.46 -0.69 -4.74
CA SER A 179 28.59 0.35 -5.77
C SER A 179 27.29 0.61 -6.55
N ILE A 180 26.27 -0.21 -6.32
CA ILE A 180 24.96 -0.08 -6.97
C ILE A 180 24.04 0.67 -6.01
N PRO A 181 23.56 1.87 -6.37
CA PRO A 181 22.66 2.62 -5.52
C PRO A 181 21.36 1.82 -5.22
N ILE A 182 20.87 1.96 -3.99
CA ILE A 182 19.53 1.49 -3.64
C ILE A 182 18.52 2.30 -4.43
N VAL A 183 17.56 1.61 -5.03
CA VAL A 183 16.40 2.24 -5.67
C VAL A 183 15.44 2.68 -4.57
N ASP A 184 15.49 3.95 -4.22
CA ASP A 184 14.73 4.57 -3.13
C ASP A 184 13.33 5.03 -3.54
N THR A 185 13.06 5.09 -4.84
CA THR A 185 11.72 5.36 -5.38
C THR A 185 11.07 4.05 -5.77
N SER A 186 9.98 3.71 -5.09
CA SER A 186 9.22 2.50 -5.39
C SER A 186 8.67 2.51 -6.82
N PRO A 187 8.79 1.41 -7.59
CA PRO A 187 8.37 1.34 -8.99
C PRO A 187 6.85 1.15 -9.13
N ASN A 188 6.06 1.99 -8.44
CA ASN A 188 4.61 1.94 -8.46
C ASN A 188 4.06 2.40 -9.81
N ARG A 189 2.88 1.88 -10.18
CA ARG A 189 2.21 2.19 -11.45
C ARG A 189 0.71 2.40 -11.24
N TYR A 190 0.07 3.18 -12.14
CA TYR A 190 -1.38 3.20 -12.24
C TYR A 190 -1.84 1.88 -12.86
N ILE A 191 -2.60 1.11 -12.09
CA ILE A 191 -3.18 -0.17 -12.53
C ILE A 191 -4.64 -0.17 -12.12
N PHE A 192 -5.51 -0.57 -13.05
CA PHE A 192 -6.95 -0.64 -12.85
C PHE A 192 -7.45 -2.05 -13.17
N ASP A 193 -8.46 -2.47 -12.41
CA ASP A 193 -9.20 -3.70 -12.65
C ASP A 193 -10.23 -3.51 -13.76
N TYR A 194 -10.51 -4.56 -14.55
CA TYR A 194 -11.47 -4.53 -15.68
C TYR A 194 -12.73 -5.29 -15.36
#